data_edca1b286de6838df73ee3f68d097d21
#
_entry.id   edca1b286de6838df73ee3f68d097d21
#
_cell.length_a   1.000
_cell.length_b   1.000
_cell.length_c   1.000
_cell.angle_alpha   90.00
_cell.angle_beta   90.00
_cell.angle_gamma   90.00
#
_symmetry.space_group_name_H-M   'P 1'
#
loop_
_entity.id
_entity.type
_entity.pdbx_description
1 polymer ?
#
loop_
_entity_poly.entity_id
_entity_poly.type
_entity_poly.pdbx_seq_one_letter_code
_entity_poly.pdbx_strand_id
1 'polypeptide(L)'
;MTLRHVVSWKLADRDPAALDRDAARAAEALGTLPALVPGIRSFQVGRDVVGSARSHDLVLIADFDDRAALDAYDVHPEHQRVAAVVRSLVSSAASVDFEV
;
A
#
# COMPACT_ATOMS: atom_id res chain seq x y z
N MET A 1 -10.80 5.51 19.00
CA MET A 1 -10.00 4.34 18.60
C MET A 1 -9.40 4.60 17.24
N THR A 2 -8.27 4.00 16.95
CA THR A 2 -7.61 4.13 15.65
C THR A 2 -7.81 2.86 14.86
N LEU A 3 -8.19 2.99 13.61
CA LEU A 3 -8.24 1.88 12.66
C LEU A 3 -6.95 1.82 11.87
N ARG A 4 -6.23 0.71 11.99
CA ARG A 4 -4.99 0.48 11.26
C ARG A 4 -5.25 -0.38 10.02
N HIS A 5 -4.90 0.17 8.88
CA HIS A 5 -5.04 -0.47 7.57
C HIS A 5 -3.67 -0.99 7.14
N VAL A 6 -3.56 -2.29 6.93
CA VAL A 6 -2.32 -2.94 6.49
C VAL A 6 -2.59 -3.66 5.18
N VAL A 7 -1.82 -3.33 4.16
CA VAL A 7 -1.89 -3.99 2.85
C VAL A 7 -0.49 -4.43 2.45
N SER A 8 -0.38 -5.65 1.93
CA SER A 8 0.88 -6.14 1.37
C SER A 8 0.68 -6.60 -0.06
N TRP A 9 1.73 -6.49 -0.87
CA TRP A 9 1.69 -6.84 -2.28
C TRP A 9 2.90 -7.68 -2.69
N LYS A 10 2.66 -8.61 -3.60
CA LYS A 10 3.71 -9.34 -4.28
C LYS A 10 3.81 -8.80 -5.71
N LEU A 11 5.01 -8.39 -6.11
CA LEU A 11 5.26 -7.90 -7.47
C LEU A 11 5.20 -9.06 -8.48
N ALA A 12 4.69 -8.77 -9.66
CA ALA A 12 4.48 -9.78 -10.69
C ALA A 12 5.77 -10.20 -11.38
N ASP A 13 6.63 -9.22 -11.70
CA ASP A 13 7.90 -9.49 -12.37
C ASP A 13 8.96 -9.83 -11.33
N ARG A 14 9.46 -11.07 -11.38
CA ARG A 14 10.40 -11.60 -10.39
C ARG A 14 11.87 -11.43 -10.78
N ASP A 15 12.16 -10.83 -11.93
CA ASP A 15 13.54 -10.49 -12.29
C ASP A 15 14.11 -9.47 -11.28
N PRO A 16 15.32 -9.67 -10.74
CA PRO A 16 15.85 -8.78 -9.69
C PRO A 16 15.88 -7.30 -10.06
N ALA A 17 16.24 -6.95 -11.28
CA ALA A 17 16.24 -5.56 -11.72
C ALA A 17 14.82 -5.00 -11.82
N ALA A 18 13.87 -5.80 -12.26
CA ALA A 18 12.46 -5.43 -12.33
C ALA A 18 11.85 -5.26 -10.94
N LEU A 19 12.21 -6.12 -9.97
CA LEU A 19 11.76 -5.99 -8.58
C LEU A 19 12.16 -4.63 -7.99
N ASP A 20 13.41 -4.23 -8.17
CA ASP A 20 13.89 -2.94 -7.67
C ASP A 20 13.14 -1.77 -8.32
N ARG A 21 13.01 -1.81 -9.65
CA ARG A 21 12.31 -0.76 -10.41
C ARG A 21 10.83 -0.66 -10.03
N ASP A 22 10.14 -1.78 -9.98
CA ASP A 22 8.69 -1.82 -9.74
C ASP A 22 8.37 -1.52 -8.28
N ALA A 23 9.21 -1.98 -7.34
CA ALA A 23 9.07 -1.62 -5.93
C ALA A 23 9.21 -0.10 -5.72
N ALA A 24 10.21 0.50 -6.35
CA ALA A 24 10.41 1.95 -6.28
C ALA A 24 9.22 2.72 -6.87
N ARG A 25 8.71 2.25 -8.01
CA ARG A 25 7.57 2.88 -8.69
C ARG A 25 6.30 2.80 -7.84
N ALA A 26 6.02 1.65 -7.25
CA ALA A 26 4.85 1.47 -6.38
C ALA A 26 4.97 2.34 -5.12
N ALA A 27 6.14 2.36 -4.48
CA ALA A 27 6.38 3.16 -3.29
C ALA A 27 6.25 4.65 -3.57
N GLU A 28 6.75 5.12 -4.71
CA GLU A 28 6.61 6.52 -5.13
C GLU A 28 5.14 6.90 -5.33
N ALA A 29 4.38 6.07 -6.03
CA ALA A 29 2.95 6.32 -6.25
C ALA A 29 2.18 6.35 -4.93
N LEU A 30 2.39 5.36 -4.06
CA LEU A 30 1.75 5.29 -2.75
C LEU A 30 2.12 6.50 -1.87
N GLY A 31 3.37 6.94 -1.93
CA GLY A 31 3.86 8.07 -1.14
C GLY A 31 3.21 9.42 -1.46
N THR A 32 2.49 9.54 -2.56
CA THR A 32 1.75 10.76 -2.90
C THR A 32 0.45 10.90 -2.11
N LEU A 33 -0.08 9.81 -1.56
CA LEU A 33 -1.42 9.77 -0.97
C LEU A 33 -1.60 10.66 0.27
N PRO A 34 -0.64 10.73 1.23
CA PRO A 34 -0.85 11.56 2.42
C PRO A 34 -1.11 13.03 2.12
N ALA A 35 -0.50 13.58 1.07
CA ALA A 35 -0.69 14.98 0.68
C ALA A 35 -1.98 15.21 -0.10
N LEU A 36 -2.54 14.17 -0.72
CA LEU A 36 -3.66 14.28 -1.66
C LEU A 36 -4.99 13.80 -1.08
N VAL A 37 -4.95 12.93 -0.08
CA VAL A 37 -6.17 12.34 0.52
C VAL A 37 -6.27 12.78 1.97
N PRO A 38 -7.33 13.51 2.35
CA PRO A 38 -7.52 13.88 3.76
C PRO A 38 -7.89 12.67 4.61
N GLY A 39 -7.64 12.76 5.91
CA GLY A 39 -8.05 11.75 6.87
C GLY A 39 -7.01 10.68 7.17
N ILE A 40 -5.88 10.66 6.47
CA ILE A 40 -4.76 9.77 6.81
C ILE A 40 -4.02 10.34 8.02
N ARG A 41 -4.02 9.60 9.13
CA ARG A 41 -3.38 10.03 10.38
C ARG A 41 -1.90 9.69 10.42
N SER A 42 -1.53 8.52 9.91
CA SER A 42 -0.14 8.10 9.73
C SER A 42 -0.05 7.22 8.49
N PHE A 43 1.14 7.16 7.91
CA PHE A 43 1.33 6.47 6.63
C PHE A 43 2.77 6.01 6.52
N GLN A 44 2.94 4.72 6.23
CA GLN A 44 4.26 4.13 6.05
C GLN A 44 4.23 3.11 4.94
N VAL A 45 5.22 3.15 4.06
CA VAL A 45 5.44 2.13 3.04
C VAL A 45 6.80 1.50 3.32
N GLY A 46 6.84 0.17 3.34
CA GLY A 46 8.06 -0.58 3.57
C GLY A 46 8.30 -1.61 2.49
N ARG A 47 9.57 -1.95 2.27
CA ARG A 47 9.97 -3.01 1.36
C ARG A 47 10.51 -4.19 2.16
N ASP A 48 10.13 -5.42 1.76
CA ASP A 48 10.65 -6.65 2.37
C ASP A 48 12.16 -6.75 2.20
N VAL A 49 12.84 -7.17 3.26
CA VAL A 49 14.30 -7.35 3.26
C VAL A 49 14.71 -8.78 3.57
N VAL A 50 13.74 -9.70 3.71
CA VAL A 50 14.02 -11.10 4.09
C VAL A 50 13.96 -12.02 2.87
N GLY A 51 12.93 -11.90 2.03
CA GLY A 51 12.78 -12.68 0.81
C GLY A 51 12.48 -14.15 1.06
N SER A 52 11.67 -14.47 2.10
CA SER A 52 11.26 -15.85 2.35
C SER A 52 10.18 -16.30 1.37
N ALA A 53 9.88 -17.60 1.36
CA ALA A 53 8.82 -18.14 0.50
C ALA A 53 7.45 -17.55 0.79
N ARG A 54 7.22 -17.01 2.01
CA ARG A 54 5.96 -16.38 2.42
C ARG A 54 5.98 -14.87 2.30
N SER A 55 7.11 -14.25 1.95
CA SER A 55 7.24 -12.82 1.91
C SER A 55 6.52 -12.23 0.71
N HIS A 56 5.69 -11.20 0.96
CA HIS A 56 5.34 -10.23 -0.06
C HIS A 56 6.49 -9.22 -0.19
N ASP A 57 6.43 -8.35 -1.19
CA ASP A 57 7.55 -7.44 -1.49
C ASP A 57 7.41 -6.07 -0.86
N LEU A 58 6.16 -5.62 -0.66
CA LEU A 58 5.84 -4.29 -0.16
C LEU A 58 4.72 -4.36 0.88
N VAL A 59 4.75 -3.42 1.81
CA VAL A 59 3.68 -3.23 2.79
C VAL A 59 3.33 -1.75 2.90
N LEU A 60 2.04 -1.47 3.08
CA LEU A 60 1.50 -0.18 3.46
C LEU A 60 0.88 -0.30 4.84
N ILE A 61 1.20 0.62 5.73
CA ILE A 61 0.54 0.74 7.04
C ILE A 61 0.01 2.17 7.14
N ALA A 62 -1.30 2.32 7.25
CA ALA A 62 -1.95 3.63 7.36
C ALA A 62 -2.97 3.62 8.48
N ASP A 63 -3.02 4.69 9.25
CA ASP A 63 -3.97 4.84 10.34
C ASP A 63 -5.05 5.86 9.98
N PHE A 64 -6.29 5.53 10.35
CA PHE A 64 -7.48 6.35 10.16
C PHE A 64 -8.24 6.46 11.48
N ASP A 65 -9.07 7.50 11.62
CA ASP A 65 -9.88 7.68 12.84
C ASP A 65 -10.87 6.52 13.04
N ASP A 66 -11.50 6.08 11.95
CA ASP A 66 -12.56 5.08 11.98
C ASP A 66 -12.79 4.45 10.60
N ARG A 67 -13.77 3.56 10.51
CA ARG A 67 -14.15 2.90 9.27
C ARG A 67 -14.63 3.89 8.21
N ALA A 68 -15.35 4.92 8.59
CA ALA A 68 -15.83 5.92 7.64
C ALA A 68 -14.68 6.66 6.96
N ALA A 69 -13.62 6.97 7.70
CA ALA A 69 -12.42 7.60 7.16
C ALA A 69 -11.69 6.67 6.18
N LEU A 70 -11.58 5.39 6.50
CA LEU A 70 -11.02 4.39 5.60
C LEU A 70 -11.85 4.26 4.33
N ASP A 71 -13.17 4.18 4.44
CA ASP A 71 -14.06 4.07 3.28
C ASP A 71 -13.94 5.30 2.37
N ALA A 72 -13.84 6.51 2.95
CA ALA A 72 -13.62 7.74 2.19
C ALA A 72 -12.28 7.74 1.43
N TYR A 73 -11.24 7.19 2.05
CA TYR A 73 -9.94 6.99 1.41
C TYR A 73 -10.05 6.02 0.23
N ASP A 74 -10.72 4.88 0.42
CA ASP A 74 -10.84 3.85 -0.62
C ASP A 74 -11.49 4.39 -1.90
N VAL A 75 -12.50 5.22 -1.78
CA VAL A 75 -13.25 5.75 -2.94
C VAL A 75 -12.70 7.06 -3.47
N HIS A 76 -11.69 7.62 -2.81
CA HIS A 76 -11.11 8.90 -3.24
C HIS A 76 -10.46 8.76 -4.62
N PRO A 77 -10.68 9.71 -5.56
CA PRO A 77 -10.12 9.63 -6.92
C PRO A 77 -8.61 9.45 -6.95
N GLU A 78 -7.88 10.11 -6.05
CA GLU A 78 -6.42 9.98 -5.98
C GLU A 78 -6.00 8.58 -5.51
N HIS A 79 -6.72 7.99 -4.57
CA HIS A 79 -6.48 6.59 -4.18
C HIS A 79 -6.75 5.65 -5.34
N GLN A 80 -7.84 5.85 -6.08
CA GLN A 80 -8.18 5.01 -7.24
C GLN A 80 -7.10 5.08 -8.32
N ARG A 81 -6.55 6.26 -8.56
CA ARG A 81 -5.45 6.45 -9.51
C ARG A 81 -4.19 5.69 -9.08
N VAL A 82 -3.79 5.82 -7.83
CA VAL A 82 -2.62 5.13 -7.28
C VAL A 82 -2.84 3.62 -7.25
N ALA A 83 -4.03 3.18 -6.83
CA ALA A 83 -4.38 1.76 -6.81
C ALA A 83 -4.27 1.12 -8.19
N ALA A 84 -4.63 1.83 -9.25
CA ALA A 84 -4.47 1.34 -10.61
C ALA A 84 -3.00 1.16 -11.00
N VAL A 85 -2.13 2.09 -10.62
CA VAL A 85 -0.68 1.96 -10.83
C VAL A 85 -0.13 0.73 -10.12
N VAL A 86 -0.44 0.58 -8.83
CA VAL A 86 0.04 -0.56 -8.04
C VAL A 86 -0.49 -1.88 -8.61
N ARG A 87 -1.77 -1.93 -8.97
CA ARG A 87 -2.40 -3.11 -9.54
C ARG A 87 -1.71 -3.59 -10.81
N SER A 88 -1.20 -2.67 -11.62
CA SER A 88 -0.48 -3.00 -12.85
C SER A 88 0.89 -3.67 -12.60
N LEU A 89 1.42 -3.58 -11.38
CA LEU A 89 2.75 -4.07 -11.04
C LEU A 89 2.74 -5.36 -10.21
N VAL A 90 1.58 -5.75 -9.66
CA VAL A 90 1.50 -6.83 -8.67
C VAL A 90 0.77 -8.06 -9.20
N SER A 91 1.11 -9.23 -8.63
CA SER A 91 0.42 -10.49 -8.88
C SER A 91 -0.58 -10.83 -7.79
N SER A 92 -0.39 -10.32 -6.57
CA SER A 92 -1.30 -10.56 -5.46
C SER A 92 -1.22 -9.45 -4.42
N ALA A 93 -2.29 -9.33 -3.65
CA ALA A 93 -2.41 -8.41 -2.54
C ALA A 93 -3.16 -9.07 -1.39
N ALA A 94 -2.85 -8.65 -0.18
CA ALA A 94 -3.54 -9.09 1.01
C ALA A 94 -3.69 -7.91 1.95
N SER A 95 -4.78 -7.89 2.75
CA SER A 95 -5.00 -6.82 3.69
C SER A 95 -5.55 -7.33 5.02
N VAL A 96 -5.22 -6.61 6.07
CA VAL A 96 -5.81 -6.77 7.39
C VAL A 96 -6.05 -5.37 7.95
N ASP A 97 -7.26 -5.12 8.41
CA ASP A 97 -7.65 -3.87 9.06
C ASP A 97 -8.06 -4.17 10.49
N PHE A 98 -7.45 -3.48 11.45
CA PHE A 98 -7.70 -3.74 12.86
C PHE A 98 -7.63 -2.47 13.69
N GLU A 99 -8.28 -2.51 14.84
CA GLU A 99 -8.27 -1.39 15.78
C GLU A 99 -7.08 -1.47 16.73
N VAL A 100 -6.47 -0.33 16.95
CA VAL A 100 -5.35 -0.19 17.88
C VAL A 100 -5.67 0.80 19.01
#